data_805a6de46fb3b48f3e7b7016b0beb2b4
#
_entry.id   805a6de46fb3b48f3e7b7016b0beb2b4
#
_cell.length_a   1.000
_cell.length_b   1.000
_cell.length_c   1.000
_cell.angle_alpha   90.00
_cell.angle_beta   90.00
_cell.angle_gamma   90.00
#
_symmetry.space_group_name_H-M   'P 1'
#
loop_
_entity.id
_entity.type
_entity.pdbx_description
1 polymer ?
#
loop_
_entity_poly.entity_id
_entity_poly.type
_entity_poly.pdbx_seq_one_letter_code
_entity_poly.pdbx_strand_id
1 'polypeptide(L)'
;PLFRRTRHGMVLTPAGADYARQVRQRLDALERDTADVMGRGGVGDSLTLAAVPTFATRWLIPRLPRLAAQHPQLQIHLETCTRPFMFTDTGIDAALWAGTPQQVQQWAGTTATHLMDEDVLPVCSPRLLPQRQPVTPQGLAQLPLLQQSTRPEAWRDWFEAQGVQAPRAMAGPRYELFSMQVAAAIAGLGVALMPTLLVQQELSSGALVVACPRPLQARRAYYLVQPQGPERAALTVFKAWLAAVARDAPGAVQVPPGAV
;
A
#
# COMPACT_ATOMS: atom_id res chain seq x y z
N PRO A 1 10.48 -18.06 -35.57
CA PRO A 1 9.40 -18.91 -35.07
C PRO A 1 9.05 -18.49 -33.61
N LEU A 2 7.73 -18.43 -33.31
CA LEU A 2 7.25 -18.07 -32.01
C LEU A 2 7.27 -19.26 -31.02
N PHE A 3 7.33 -20.49 -31.55
CA PHE A 3 7.35 -21.72 -30.77
C PHE A 3 8.56 -22.59 -31.17
N ARG A 4 9.04 -23.37 -30.24
CA ARG A 4 9.99 -24.46 -30.45
C ARG A 4 9.43 -25.77 -29.94
N ARG A 5 9.70 -26.86 -30.63
CA ARG A 5 9.29 -28.21 -30.20
C ARG A 5 10.31 -28.75 -29.19
N THR A 6 9.83 -29.35 -28.14
CA THR A 6 10.63 -30.05 -27.13
C THR A 6 10.13 -31.48 -26.97
N ARG A 7 10.85 -32.31 -26.21
CA ARG A 7 10.41 -33.71 -25.92
C ARG A 7 9.09 -33.77 -25.13
N HIS A 8 8.69 -32.67 -24.48
CA HIS A 8 7.50 -32.58 -23.63
C HIS A 8 6.40 -31.70 -24.25
N GLY A 9 6.50 -31.33 -25.54
CA GLY A 9 5.51 -30.50 -26.22
C GLY A 9 6.09 -29.24 -26.86
N MET A 10 5.26 -28.25 -27.10
CA MET A 10 5.65 -26.96 -27.66
C MET A 10 5.84 -25.92 -26.57
N VAL A 11 6.94 -25.18 -26.62
CA VAL A 11 7.23 -24.06 -25.73
C VAL A 11 7.49 -22.79 -26.52
N LEU A 12 7.18 -21.64 -25.95
CA LEU A 12 7.45 -20.34 -26.58
C LEU A 12 8.98 -20.11 -26.69
N THR A 13 9.38 -19.51 -27.79
CA THR A 13 10.71 -18.89 -27.90
C THR A 13 10.72 -17.56 -27.12
N PRO A 14 11.87 -16.92 -26.86
CA PRO A 14 11.90 -15.57 -26.28
C PRO A 14 11.03 -14.58 -27.09
N ALA A 15 11.15 -14.56 -28.41
CA ALA A 15 10.30 -13.73 -29.27
C ALA A 15 8.81 -14.13 -29.19
N GLY A 16 8.52 -15.43 -29.03
CA GLY A 16 7.17 -15.94 -28.81
C GLY A 16 6.59 -15.48 -27.47
N ALA A 17 7.39 -15.49 -26.41
CA ALA A 17 6.98 -15.02 -25.09
C ALA A 17 6.68 -13.51 -25.08
N ASP A 18 7.53 -12.71 -25.74
CA ASP A 18 7.32 -11.27 -25.86
C ASP A 18 6.05 -10.96 -26.69
N TYR A 19 5.86 -11.64 -27.79
CA TYR A 19 4.65 -11.49 -28.62
C TYR A 19 3.39 -11.93 -27.87
N ALA A 20 3.42 -13.08 -27.20
CA ALA A 20 2.29 -13.57 -26.40
C ALA A 20 1.90 -12.60 -25.29
N ARG A 21 2.87 -11.95 -24.65
CA ARG A 21 2.64 -10.91 -23.64
C ARG A 21 1.89 -9.72 -24.23
N GLN A 22 2.37 -9.19 -25.37
CA GLN A 22 1.71 -8.07 -26.04
C GLN A 22 0.29 -8.41 -26.51
N VAL A 23 0.09 -9.62 -27.07
CA VAL A 23 -1.25 -10.07 -27.50
C VAL A 23 -2.18 -10.20 -26.30
N ARG A 24 -1.72 -10.81 -25.20
CA ARG A 24 -2.52 -10.94 -23.97
C ARG A 24 -2.96 -9.58 -23.45
N GLN A 25 -2.05 -8.63 -23.35
CA GLN A 25 -2.36 -7.26 -22.90
C GLN A 25 -3.45 -6.59 -23.76
N ARG A 26 -3.38 -6.78 -25.08
CA ARG A 26 -4.40 -6.22 -25.99
C ARG A 26 -5.75 -6.92 -25.86
N LEU A 27 -5.74 -8.24 -25.65
CA LEU A 27 -6.97 -9.00 -25.42
C LEU A 27 -7.60 -8.64 -24.06
N ASP A 28 -6.80 -8.52 -23.01
CA ASP A 28 -7.26 -8.09 -21.69
C ASP A 28 -7.82 -6.64 -21.72
N ALA A 29 -7.24 -5.76 -22.54
CA ALA A 29 -7.77 -4.42 -22.77
C ALA A 29 -9.11 -4.46 -23.53
N LEU A 30 -9.19 -5.25 -24.59
CA LEU A 30 -10.43 -5.42 -25.37
C LEU A 30 -11.54 -6.05 -24.52
N GLU A 31 -11.23 -7.03 -23.68
CA GLU A 31 -12.18 -7.66 -22.79
C GLU A 31 -12.71 -6.64 -21.76
N ARG A 32 -11.85 -5.79 -21.20
CA ARG A 32 -12.25 -4.69 -20.32
C ARG A 32 -13.14 -3.69 -21.04
N ASP A 33 -12.74 -3.21 -22.21
CA ASP A 33 -13.52 -2.29 -23.02
C ASP A 33 -14.89 -2.86 -23.36
N THR A 34 -14.94 -4.16 -23.67
CA THR A 34 -16.19 -4.88 -23.95
C THR A 34 -17.06 -5.01 -22.69
N ALA A 35 -16.47 -5.39 -21.56
CA ALA A 35 -17.17 -5.46 -20.27
C ALA A 35 -17.69 -4.07 -19.87
N ASP A 36 -16.90 -3.02 -20.07
CA ASP A 36 -17.29 -1.62 -19.86
C ASP A 36 -18.47 -1.22 -20.75
N VAL A 37 -18.47 -1.59 -22.03
CA VAL A 37 -19.59 -1.32 -22.95
C VAL A 37 -20.83 -2.13 -22.56
N MET A 38 -20.67 -3.40 -22.20
CA MET A 38 -21.77 -4.27 -21.77
C MET A 38 -22.31 -3.90 -20.39
N GLY A 39 -21.46 -3.44 -19.47
CA GLY A 39 -21.84 -2.92 -18.15
C GLY A 39 -22.44 -1.51 -18.23
N ARG A 40 -22.22 -0.81 -19.34
CA ARG A 40 -22.75 0.54 -19.64
C ARG A 40 -24.17 0.46 -20.19
N GLY A 41 -25.10 -0.04 -19.39
CA GLY A 41 -26.51 0.32 -19.58
C GLY A 41 -26.75 1.84 -19.36
N GLY A 42 -25.70 2.66 -19.27
CA GLY A 42 -25.73 4.10 -19.07
C GLY A 42 -24.34 4.69 -18.96
N VAL A 43 -24.13 5.80 -19.62
CA VAL A 43 -23.02 6.74 -19.65
C VAL A 43 -22.29 6.83 -18.29
N GLY A 44 -21.21 6.07 -18.08
CA GLY A 44 -20.39 6.17 -16.87
C GLY A 44 -18.90 6.15 -17.21
N ASP A 45 -18.12 7.02 -16.58
CA ASP A 45 -16.66 7.01 -16.65
C ASP A 45 -16.12 5.96 -15.69
N SER A 46 -15.29 5.04 -16.17
CA SER A 46 -14.56 4.07 -15.34
C SER A 46 -13.10 4.46 -15.19
N LEU A 47 -12.54 4.20 -14.01
CA LEU A 47 -11.10 4.31 -13.72
C LEU A 47 -10.58 2.99 -13.16
N THR A 48 -9.49 2.50 -13.74
CA THR A 48 -8.73 1.38 -13.19
C THR A 48 -7.54 1.92 -12.41
N LEU A 49 -7.53 1.69 -11.10
CA LEU A 49 -6.49 2.15 -10.20
C LEU A 49 -5.70 0.98 -9.64
N ALA A 50 -4.38 1.03 -9.74
CA ALA A 50 -3.53 0.15 -8.96
C ALA A 50 -3.32 0.72 -7.55
N ALA A 51 -3.32 -0.13 -6.52
CA ALA A 51 -3.05 0.35 -5.18
C ALA A 51 -2.26 -0.67 -4.34
N VAL A 52 -1.46 -0.18 -3.40
CA VAL A 52 -0.85 -1.07 -2.40
C VAL A 52 -1.95 -1.69 -1.54
N PRO A 53 -1.99 -3.04 -1.39
CA PRO A 53 -3.18 -3.77 -0.96
C PRO A 53 -3.78 -3.29 0.36
N THR A 54 -2.97 -3.13 1.39
CA THR A 54 -3.48 -2.76 2.72
C THR A 54 -4.00 -1.32 2.76
N PHE A 55 -3.40 -0.41 2.00
CA PHE A 55 -3.91 0.96 1.85
C PHE A 55 -5.25 0.96 1.12
N ALA A 56 -5.37 0.19 0.04
CA ALA A 56 -6.64 0.06 -0.67
C ALA A 56 -7.76 -0.41 0.26
N THR A 57 -7.54 -1.50 0.99
CA THR A 57 -8.58 -2.11 1.83
C THR A 57 -8.91 -1.32 3.09
N ARG A 58 -7.93 -0.67 3.72
CA ARG A 58 -8.11 -0.04 5.02
C ARG A 58 -8.32 1.48 4.96
N TRP A 59 -7.84 2.10 3.91
CA TRP A 59 -7.96 3.56 3.80
C TRP A 59 -8.86 4.00 2.64
N LEU A 60 -8.66 3.48 1.43
CA LEU A 60 -9.38 3.95 0.24
C LEU A 60 -10.82 3.41 0.21
N ILE A 61 -10.99 2.07 0.21
CA ILE A 61 -12.32 1.44 0.05
C ILE A 61 -13.36 1.95 1.05
N PRO A 62 -13.05 2.12 2.35
CA PRO A 62 -14.02 2.66 3.31
C PRO A 62 -14.50 4.09 2.99
N ARG A 63 -13.78 4.82 2.13
CA ARG A 63 -14.08 6.19 1.70
C ARG A 63 -14.79 6.27 0.35
N LEU A 64 -14.73 5.21 -0.47
CA LEU A 64 -15.39 5.16 -1.79
C LEU A 64 -16.91 5.40 -1.74
N PRO A 65 -17.69 5.01 -0.70
CA PRO A 65 -19.09 5.38 -0.62
C PRO A 65 -19.35 6.88 -0.71
N ARG A 66 -18.43 7.72 -0.17
CA ARG A 66 -18.52 9.19 -0.31
C ARG A 66 -18.28 9.64 -1.76
N LEU A 67 -17.34 8.99 -2.47
CA LEU A 67 -17.12 9.24 -3.89
C LEU A 67 -18.34 8.87 -4.72
N ALA A 68 -18.89 7.67 -4.49
CA ALA A 68 -20.05 7.17 -5.22
C ALA A 68 -21.29 8.06 -5.00
N ALA A 69 -21.48 8.64 -3.81
CA ALA A 69 -22.55 9.58 -3.53
C ALA A 69 -22.37 10.92 -4.26
N GLN A 70 -21.14 11.41 -4.43
CA GLN A 70 -20.83 12.67 -5.09
C GLN A 70 -20.74 12.53 -6.62
N HIS A 71 -20.30 11.39 -7.11
CA HIS A 71 -20.04 11.09 -8.52
C HIS A 71 -20.59 9.70 -8.88
N PRO A 72 -21.94 9.51 -8.89
CA PRO A 72 -22.55 8.20 -9.10
C PRO A 72 -22.26 7.56 -10.47
N GLN A 73 -21.85 8.37 -11.45
CA GLN A 73 -21.44 7.92 -12.79
C GLN A 73 -20.00 7.39 -12.83
N LEU A 74 -19.17 7.67 -11.78
CA LEU A 74 -17.76 7.26 -11.76
C LEU A 74 -17.62 5.88 -11.11
N GLN A 75 -17.14 4.91 -11.90
CA GLN A 75 -16.85 3.56 -11.42
C GLN A 75 -15.35 3.42 -11.16
N ILE A 76 -14.99 2.83 -10.03
CA ILE A 76 -13.60 2.58 -9.66
C ILE A 76 -13.33 1.07 -9.66
N HIS A 77 -12.41 0.65 -10.52
CA HIS A 77 -11.83 -0.68 -10.52
C HIS A 77 -10.50 -0.64 -9.79
N LEU A 78 -10.28 -1.57 -8.86
CA LEU A 78 -9.05 -1.63 -8.07
C LEU A 78 -8.26 -2.88 -8.39
N GLU A 79 -7.01 -2.68 -8.78
CA GLU A 79 -6.01 -3.73 -8.91
C GLU A 79 -4.96 -3.58 -7.80
N THR A 80 -4.36 -4.67 -7.36
CA THR A 80 -3.29 -4.61 -6.37
C THR A 80 -1.93 -4.51 -7.03
N CYS A 81 -1.07 -3.64 -6.51
CA CYS A 81 0.33 -3.60 -6.91
C CYS A 81 1.26 -3.48 -5.70
N THR A 82 2.33 -4.26 -5.70
CA THR A 82 3.39 -4.23 -4.67
C THR A 82 4.73 -3.79 -5.23
N ARG A 83 4.82 -3.57 -6.55
CA ARG A 83 6.04 -3.16 -7.27
C ARG A 83 5.68 -2.14 -8.36
N PRO A 84 6.58 -1.21 -8.69
CA PRO A 84 6.42 -0.34 -9.85
C PRO A 84 6.26 -1.16 -11.15
N PHE A 85 5.47 -0.64 -12.08
CA PHE A 85 5.19 -1.23 -13.38
C PHE A 85 5.22 -0.15 -14.47
N MET A 86 5.22 -0.56 -15.75
CA MET A 86 5.11 0.37 -16.86
C MET A 86 3.63 0.58 -17.19
N PHE A 87 3.15 1.81 -17.08
CA PHE A 87 1.75 2.16 -17.40
C PHE A 87 1.37 1.81 -18.84
N THR A 88 2.33 1.97 -19.78
CA THR A 88 2.15 1.59 -21.18
C THR A 88 1.80 0.12 -21.39
N ASP A 89 2.16 -0.73 -20.43
CA ASP A 89 1.95 -2.17 -20.51
C ASP A 89 0.67 -2.63 -19.80
N THR A 90 -0.13 -1.67 -19.31
CA THR A 90 -1.34 -1.95 -18.52
C THR A 90 -2.48 -1.06 -18.97
N GLY A 91 -3.71 -1.37 -18.53
CA GLY A 91 -4.86 -0.48 -18.67
C GLY A 91 -5.13 0.34 -17.42
N ILE A 92 -4.09 0.56 -16.59
CA ILE A 92 -4.21 1.28 -15.31
C ILE A 92 -4.10 2.77 -15.57
N ASP A 93 -5.05 3.55 -15.06
CA ASP A 93 -5.11 5.01 -15.22
C ASP A 93 -4.21 5.73 -14.21
N ALA A 94 -4.12 5.21 -12.98
CA ALA A 94 -3.24 5.75 -11.94
C ALA A 94 -2.91 4.71 -10.86
N ALA A 95 -1.88 4.96 -10.06
CA ALA A 95 -1.48 4.11 -8.95
C ALA A 95 -1.44 4.87 -7.63
N LEU A 96 -1.97 4.27 -6.57
CA LEU A 96 -1.83 4.72 -5.19
C LEU A 96 -0.66 3.95 -4.56
N TRP A 97 0.44 4.64 -4.39
CA TRP A 97 1.72 4.05 -4.05
C TRP A 97 2.31 4.61 -2.76
N ALA A 98 3.01 3.77 -2.01
CA ALA A 98 3.77 4.19 -0.83
C ALA A 98 5.28 4.06 -1.08
N GLY A 99 6.01 5.16 -1.04
CA GLY A 99 7.44 5.17 -1.35
C GLY A 99 8.17 6.39 -0.79
N THR A 100 9.50 6.38 -0.92
CA THR A 100 10.30 7.58 -0.72
C THR A 100 10.19 8.50 -1.93
N PRO A 101 10.46 9.82 -1.78
CA PRO A 101 10.48 10.74 -2.92
C PRO A 101 11.38 10.25 -4.07
N GLN A 102 12.55 9.70 -3.75
CA GLN A 102 13.48 9.18 -4.75
C GLN A 102 12.89 7.99 -5.52
N GLN A 103 12.26 7.04 -4.81
CA GLN A 103 11.64 5.88 -5.45
C GLN A 103 10.54 6.29 -6.43
N VAL A 104 9.76 7.30 -6.07
CA VAL A 104 8.66 7.79 -6.90
C VAL A 104 9.19 8.57 -8.11
N GLN A 105 10.24 9.40 -7.93
CA GLN A 105 10.89 10.12 -9.03
C GLN A 105 11.55 9.20 -10.06
N GLN A 106 12.01 8.02 -9.62
CA GLN A 106 12.61 7.01 -10.50
C GLN A 106 11.59 6.19 -11.31
N TRP A 107 10.29 6.39 -11.06
CA TRP A 107 9.25 5.70 -11.83
C TRP A 107 9.10 6.37 -13.20
N ALA A 108 9.74 5.78 -14.22
CA ALA A 108 9.90 6.37 -15.54
C ALA A 108 8.57 6.67 -16.23
N GLY A 109 8.48 7.82 -16.91
CA GLY A 109 7.31 8.23 -17.69
C GLY A 109 6.07 8.56 -16.85
N THR A 110 6.26 8.90 -15.56
CA THR A 110 5.16 9.21 -14.64
C THR A 110 5.29 10.60 -14.01
N THR A 111 4.17 11.07 -13.49
CA THR A 111 4.09 12.18 -12.55
C THR A 111 3.50 11.68 -11.24
N ALA A 112 3.95 12.23 -10.12
CA ALA A 112 3.48 11.84 -8.80
C ALA A 112 2.98 13.06 -8.03
N THR A 113 1.81 12.91 -7.41
CA THR A 113 1.23 13.88 -6.49
C THR A 113 1.31 13.33 -5.08
N HIS A 114 1.94 14.06 -4.16
CA HIS A 114 1.97 13.71 -2.74
C HIS A 114 0.55 13.78 -2.17
N LEU A 115 0.15 12.76 -1.40
CA LEU A 115 -1.16 12.68 -0.76
C LEU A 115 -1.04 12.90 0.75
N MET A 116 -0.21 12.12 1.41
CA MET A 116 -0.02 12.18 2.87
C MET A 116 1.27 11.47 3.28
N ASP A 117 1.84 11.90 4.38
CA ASP A 117 3.01 11.28 4.97
C ASP A 117 2.67 9.94 5.64
N GLU A 118 3.67 9.10 5.78
CA GLU A 118 3.53 7.80 6.43
C GLU A 118 4.29 7.79 7.76
N ASP A 119 3.59 8.04 8.85
CA ASP A 119 4.14 7.89 10.19
C ASP A 119 3.92 6.46 10.68
N VAL A 120 4.99 5.81 11.12
CA VAL A 120 4.94 4.44 11.61
C VAL A 120 5.14 4.38 13.13
N LEU A 121 4.38 3.50 13.77
CA LEU A 121 4.46 3.22 15.20
C LEU A 121 4.62 1.72 15.46
N PRO A 122 5.39 1.33 16.49
CA PRO A 122 5.38 -0.02 17.02
C PRO A 122 4.03 -0.36 17.67
N VAL A 123 3.36 -1.40 17.17
CA VAL A 123 2.09 -1.87 17.72
C VAL A 123 2.12 -3.38 17.97
N CYS A 124 1.38 -3.85 18.96
CA CYS A 124 1.28 -5.28 19.28
C CYS A 124 -0.02 -5.61 19.99
N SER A 125 -0.27 -6.90 20.18
CA SER A 125 -1.33 -7.34 21.12
C SER A 125 -1.03 -6.85 22.53
N PRO A 126 -2.03 -6.35 23.29
CA PRO A 126 -1.83 -5.94 24.68
C PRO A 126 -1.32 -7.07 25.59
N ARG A 127 -1.47 -8.33 25.16
CA ARG A 127 -0.96 -9.51 25.89
C ARG A 127 0.56 -9.64 25.86
N LEU A 128 1.21 -8.99 24.89
CA LEU A 128 2.66 -9.06 24.70
C LEU A 128 3.40 -8.08 25.62
N LEU A 129 2.72 -7.07 26.17
CA LEU A 129 3.34 -6.03 26.99
C LEU A 129 3.30 -6.36 28.48
N PRO A 130 4.41 -6.13 29.22
CA PRO A 130 4.41 -6.21 30.68
C PRO A 130 3.37 -5.26 31.26
N GLN A 131 2.53 -5.76 32.17
CA GLN A 131 1.45 -4.99 32.79
C GLN A 131 0.54 -4.22 31.80
N ARG A 132 0.55 -4.61 30.52
CA ARG A 132 -0.16 -3.94 29.39
C ARG A 132 0.23 -2.47 29.20
N GLN A 133 1.44 -2.10 29.56
CA GLN A 133 1.95 -0.73 29.41
C GLN A 133 2.99 -0.64 28.28
N PRO A 134 3.10 0.52 27.63
CA PRO A 134 4.14 0.77 26.64
C PRO A 134 5.53 0.56 27.22
N VAL A 135 6.45 0.10 26.41
CA VAL A 135 7.85 -0.14 26.79
C VAL A 135 8.76 0.94 26.20
N THR A 136 9.96 1.08 26.79
CA THR A 136 11.01 1.92 26.22
C THR A 136 11.54 1.31 24.91
N PRO A 137 12.24 2.09 24.05
CA PRO A 137 12.88 1.54 22.86
C PRO A 137 13.84 0.38 23.17
N GLN A 138 14.58 0.44 24.29
CA GLN A 138 15.46 -0.64 24.76
C GLN A 138 14.67 -1.89 25.14
N GLY A 139 13.54 -1.73 25.83
CA GLY A 139 12.63 -2.83 26.16
C GLY A 139 12.02 -3.46 24.90
N LEU A 140 11.68 -2.63 23.91
CA LEU A 140 11.15 -3.10 22.63
C LEU A 140 12.14 -4.01 21.89
N ALA A 141 13.44 -3.71 21.96
CA ALA A 141 14.50 -4.53 21.34
C ALA A 141 14.58 -5.97 21.89
N GLN A 142 13.95 -6.26 23.03
CA GLN A 142 13.90 -7.59 23.64
C GLN A 142 12.66 -8.38 23.23
N LEU A 143 11.68 -7.74 22.57
CA LEU A 143 10.45 -8.38 22.11
C LEU A 143 10.62 -9.01 20.72
N PRO A 144 9.82 -10.02 20.37
CA PRO A 144 9.76 -10.53 18.99
C PRO A 144 9.34 -9.43 18.02
N LEU A 145 10.10 -9.21 16.95
CA LEU A 145 9.83 -8.20 15.92
C LEU A 145 9.28 -8.84 14.65
N LEU A 146 8.19 -8.30 14.12
CA LEU A 146 7.61 -8.74 12.85
C LEU A 146 8.18 -7.89 11.71
N GLN A 147 8.73 -8.55 10.70
CA GLN A 147 9.43 -7.89 9.60
C GLN A 147 8.51 -7.68 8.39
N GLN A 148 8.66 -6.52 7.73
CA GLN A 148 8.01 -6.25 6.45
C GLN A 148 8.95 -6.60 5.30
N SER A 149 8.59 -7.57 4.44
CA SER A 149 9.46 -8.02 3.35
C SER A 149 9.83 -6.92 2.36
N THR A 150 8.93 -5.97 2.12
CA THR A 150 9.16 -4.82 1.23
C THR A 150 9.94 -3.68 1.88
N ARG A 151 10.23 -3.80 3.19
CA ARG A 151 10.94 -2.78 4.01
C ARG A 151 11.87 -3.46 5.01
N PRO A 152 12.89 -4.17 4.54
CA PRO A 152 13.71 -5.03 5.39
C PRO A 152 14.49 -4.26 6.46
N GLU A 153 14.72 -2.96 6.25
CA GLU A 153 15.50 -2.11 7.15
C GLU A 153 14.65 -1.28 8.12
N ALA A 154 13.31 -1.38 8.04
CA ALA A 154 12.40 -0.49 8.77
C ALA A 154 12.65 -0.49 10.29
N TRP A 155 12.87 -1.65 10.89
CA TRP A 155 13.17 -1.74 12.31
C TRP A 155 14.56 -1.21 12.67
N ARG A 156 15.57 -1.44 11.82
CA ARG A 156 16.91 -0.86 12.02
C ARG A 156 16.82 0.67 12.02
N ASP A 157 16.17 1.24 11.01
CA ASP A 157 15.98 2.68 10.88
C ASP A 157 15.22 3.27 12.07
N TRP A 158 14.21 2.54 12.57
CA TRP A 158 13.46 2.96 13.74
C TRP A 158 14.32 3.00 15.00
N PHE A 159 15.10 1.92 15.28
CA PHE A 159 15.98 1.89 16.47
C PHE A 159 17.11 2.91 16.37
N GLU A 160 17.70 3.10 15.20
CA GLU A 160 18.71 4.13 14.96
C GLU A 160 18.17 5.54 15.25
N ALA A 161 16.94 5.84 14.82
CA ALA A 161 16.28 7.11 15.09
C ALA A 161 15.99 7.32 16.58
N GLN A 162 15.88 6.23 17.38
CA GLN A 162 15.72 6.30 18.83
C GLN A 162 17.06 6.26 19.58
N GLY A 163 18.19 6.23 18.88
CA GLY A 163 19.53 6.13 19.49
C GLY A 163 19.79 4.78 20.18
N VAL A 164 19.12 3.71 19.76
CA VAL A 164 19.23 2.38 20.36
C VAL A 164 19.94 1.42 19.44
N GLN A 165 20.98 0.76 19.96
CA GLN A 165 21.59 -0.36 19.26
C GLN A 165 20.75 -1.64 19.45
N ALA A 166 20.22 -2.17 18.35
CA ALA A 166 19.41 -3.38 18.34
C ALA A 166 19.99 -4.39 17.32
N PRO A 167 20.98 -5.22 17.70
CA PRO A 167 21.64 -6.16 16.78
C PRO A 167 20.67 -7.14 16.11
N ARG A 168 19.52 -7.41 16.73
CA ARG A 168 18.49 -8.30 16.22
C ARG A 168 17.36 -7.56 15.52
N ALA A 169 17.47 -6.26 15.23
CA ALA A 169 16.40 -5.47 14.61
C ALA A 169 15.86 -6.05 13.30
N MET A 170 16.71 -6.75 12.54
CA MET A 170 16.31 -7.37 11.26
C MET A 170 15.95 -8.86 11.39
N ALA A 171 15.92 -9.39 12.62
CA ALA A 171 15.55 -10.78 12.88
C ALA A 171 14.03 -10.92 13.11
N GLY A 172 13.47 -12.08 12.76
CA GLY A 172 12.08 -12.41 13.00
C GLY A 172 11.32 -12.82 11.74
N PRO A 173 10.06 -13.27 11.89
CA PRO A 173 9.23 -13.70 10.79
C PRO A 173 8.93 -12.53 9.85
N ARG A 174 8.85 -12.83 8.54
CA ARG A 174 8.67 -11.83 7.49
C ARG A 174 7.32 -11.97 6.83
N TYR A 175 6.65 -10.84 6.62
CA TYR A 175 5.35 -10.76 5.96
C TYR A 175 5.42 -9.78 4.80
N GLU A 176 4.76 -10.10 3.70
CA GLU A 176 4.77 -9.23 2.52
C GLU A 176 3.77 -8.08 2.66
N LEU A 177 2.61 -8.33 3.28
CA LEU A 177 1.54 -7.35 3.41
C LEU A 177 1.40 -6.86 4.85
N PHE A 178 1.11 -5.59 5.03
CA PHE A 178 0.77 -5.04 6.35
C PHE A 178 -0.47 -5.70 6.97
N SER A 179 -1.44 -6.12 6.16
CA SER A 179 -2.59 -6.89 6.67
C SER A 179 -2.20 -8.21 7.32
N MET A 180 -1.18 -8.89 6.79
CA MET A 180 -0.63 -10.11 7.43
C MET A 180 0.08 -9.77 8.74
N GLN A 181 0.84 -8.67 8.79
CA GLN A 181 1.48 -8.21 10.03
C GLN A 181 0.46 -7.83 11.11
N VAL A 182 -0.64 -7.17 10.72
CA VAL A 182 -1.74 -6.86 11.64
C VAL A 182 -2.30 -8.14 12.25
N ALA A 183 -2.62 -9.13 11.42
CA ALA A 183 -3.13 -10.43 11.89
C ALA A 183 -2.14 -11.13 12.82
N ALA A 184 -0.85 -11.15 12.48
CA ALA A 184 0.21 -11.72 13.31
C ALA A 184 0.38 -10.99 14.65
N ALA A 185 0.32 -9.65 14.63
CA ALA A 185 0.42 -8.84 15.84
C ALA A 185 -0.78 -9.06 16.77
N ILE A 186 -2.01 -9.11 16.23
CA ILE A 186 -3.24 -9.43 17.01
C ILE A 186 -3.13 -10.83 17.63
N ALA A 187 -2.60 -11.80 16.89
CA ALA A 187 -2.35 -13.16 17.38
C ALA A 187 -1.24 -13.24 18.46
N GLY A 188 -0.54 -12.13 18.73
CA GLY A 188 0.50 -12.07 19.76
C GLY A 188 1.87 -12.62 19.31
N LEU A 189 2.12 -12.74 17.99
CA LEU A 189 3.38 -13.28 17.46
C LEU A 189 4.56 -12.30 17.57
N GLY A 190 4.29 -11.02 17.82
CA GLY A 190 5.34 -10.01 17.98
C GLY A 190 4.84 -8.58 17.83
N VAL A 191 5.79 -7.66 17.83
CA VAL A 191 5.56 -6.24 17.59
C VAL A 191 5.73 -5.94 16.12
N ALA A 192 4.75 -5.24 15.53
CA ALA A 192 4.78 -4.77 14.15
C ALA A 192 5.06 -3.27 14.09
N LEU A 193 5.89 -2.83 13.14
CA LEU A 193 6.08 -1.41 12.85
C LEU A 193 5.09 -1.01 11.75
N MET A 194 4.03 -0.28 12.13
CA MET A 194 2.86 -0.08 11.28
C MET A 194 2.60 1.39 10.97
N PRO A 195 2.24 1.73 9.71
CA PRO A 195 1.63 3.01 9.42
C PRO A 195 0.37 3.20 10.26
N THR A 196 0.29 4.29 11.01
CA THR A 196 -0.80 4.56 11.96
C THR A 196 -2.16 4.59 11.29
N LEU A 197 -2.23 5.13 10.08
CA LEU A 197 -3.46 5.21 9.27
C LEU A 197 -4.03 3.82 8.88
N LEU A 198 -3.21 2.77 8.89
CA LEU A 198 -3.61 1.41 8.52
C LEU A 198 -4.09 0.56 9.71
N VAL A 199 -3.95 1.03 10.95
CA VAL A 199 -4.27 0.27 12.17
C VAL A 199 -5.21 1.02 13.13
N GLN A 200 -5.85 2.09 12.65
CA GLN A 200 -6.74 2.92 13.49
C GLN A 200 -7.89 2.12 14.11
N GLN A 201 -8.47 1.19 13.36
CA GLN A 201 -9.55 0.33 13.84
C GLN A 201 -9.08 -0.59 14.98
N GLU A 202 -7.92 -1.21 14.84
CA GLU A 202 -7.35 -2.11 15.84
C GLU A 202 -6.92 -1.35 17.09
N LEU A 203 -6.39 -0.14 16.95
CA LEU A 203 -6.04 0.72 18.06
C LEU A 203 -7.30 1.20 18.81
N SER A 204 -8.34 1.62 18.09
CA SER A 204 -9.59 2.10 18.70
C SER A 204 -10.38 0.98 19.40
N SER A 205 -10.33 -0.24 18.86
CA SER A 205 -10.97 -1.42 19.47
C SER A 205 -10.15 -2.05 20.61
N GLY A 206 -8.88 -1.65 20.77
CA GLY A 206 -7.96 -2.27 21.73
C GLY A 206 -7.45 -3.65 21.31
N ALA A 207 -7.71 -4.11 20.09
CA ALA A 207 -7.15 -5.34 19.54
C ALA A 207 -5.62 -5.24 19.40
N LEU A 208 -5.12 -4.05 19.05
CA LEU A 208 -3.72 -3.65 19.13
C LEU A 208 -3.57 -2.45 20.08
N VAL A 209 -2.38 -2.33 20.65
CA VAL A 209 -1.95 -1.18 21.44
C VAL A 209 -0.61 -0.67 20.94
N VAL A 210 -0.30 0.59 21.22
CA VAL A 210 1.01 1.17 20.93
C VAL A 210 2.02 0.56 21.89
N ALA A 211 2.98 -0.20 21.36
CA ALA A 211 4.01 -0.85 22.15
C ALA A 211 5.07 0.14 22.66
N CYS A 212 5.40 1.15 21.86
CA CYS A 212 6.29 2.25 22.21
C CYS A 212 5.79 3.54 21.55
N PRO A 213 5.47 4.61 22.29
CA PRO A 213 4.90 5.86 21.74
C PRO A 213 5.98 6.77 21.14
N ARG A 214 6.81 6.22 20.28
CA ARG A 214 7.87 6.90 19.55
C ARG A 214 7.68 6.69 18.06
N PRO A 215 6.96 7.59 17.35
CA PRO A 215 6.79 7.49 15.92
C PRO A 215 8.12 7.71 15.19
N LEU A 216 8.32 6.98 14.09
CA LEU A 216 9.31 7.33 13.11
C LEU A 216 8.63 8.20 12.05
N GLN A 217 9.05 9.48 11.98
CA GLN A 217 8.51 10.43 11.00
C GLN A 217 9.02 10.14 9.60
N ALA A 218 8.12 10.34 8.72
CA ALA A 218 8.05 10.11 7.28
C ALA A 218 9.37 10.20 6.50
N ARG A 219 10.04 9.07 6.30
CA ARG A 219 10.92 8.88 5.13
C ARG A 219 10.12 8.48 3.90
N ARG A 220 8.84 8.12 4.07
CA ARG A 220 7.92 7.61 3.04
C ARG A 220 6.62 8.40 3.10
N ALA A 221 5.93 8.41 1.96
CA ALA A 221 4.62 9.02 1.84
C ALA A 221 3.76 8.21 0.87
N TYR A 222 2.46 8.47 0.89
CA TYR A 222 1.53 7.97 -0.11
C TYR A 222 1.43 8.98 -1.24
N TYR A 223 1.45 8.46 -2.46
CA TYR A 223 1.40 9.23 -3.70
C TYR A 223 0.31 8.71 -4.61
N LEU A 224 -0.29 9.61 -5.36
CA LEU A 224 -0.97 9.25 -6.59
C LEU A 224 0.05 9.39 -7.73
N VAL A 225 0.34 8.29 -8.41
CA VAL A 225 1.25 8.22 -9.56
C VAL A 225 0.44 7.98 -10.81
N GLN A 226 0.66 8.75 -11.87
CA GLN A 226 -0.04 8.65 -13.14
C GLN A 226 0.94 8.76 -14.30
N PRO A 227 0.63 8.20 -15.49
CA PRO A 227 1.45 8.39 -16.67
C PRO A 227 1.50 9.86 -17.08
N GLN A 228 2.62 10.28 -17.66
CA GLN A 228 2.73 11.60 -18.30
C GLN A 228 1.88 11.62 -19.56
N GLY A 229 1.17 12.72 -19.80
CA GLY A 229 0.35 12.91 -21.01
C GLY A 229 -1.02 13.50 -20.70
N PRO A 230 -1.95 13.39 -21.67
CA PRO A 230 -3.30 13.90 -21.49
C PRO A 230 -4.02 13.11 -20.40
N GLU A 231 -4.68 13.85 -19.50
CA GLU A 231 -5.40 13.29 -18.36
C GLU A 231 -6.89 13.08 -18.73
N ARG A 232 -7.45 11.93 -18.36
CA ARG A 232 -8.88 11.67 -18.50
C ARG A 232 -9.69 12.51 -17.52
N ALA A 233 -10.83 13.03 -17.92
CA ALA A 233 -11.72 13.84 -17.07
C ALA A 233 -12.08 13.09 -15.77
N ALA A 234 -12.35 11.79 -15.84
CA ALA A 234 -12.62 10.94 -14.69
C ALA A 234 -11.47 10.95 -13.66
N LEU A 235 -10.21 10.92 -14.13
CA LEU A 235 -9.04 10.96 -13.26
C LEU A 235 -8.91 12.34 -12.58
N THR A 236 -9.20 13.43 -13.29
CA THR A 236 -9.22 14.78 -12.70
C THR A 236 -10.23 14.87 -11.54
N VAL A 237 -11.45 14.35 -11.75
CA VAL A 237 -12.49 14.28 -10.71
C VAL A 237 -12.03 13.46 -9.51
N PHE A 238 -11.49 12.25 -9.75
CA PHE A 238 -10.98 11.39 -8.71
C PHE A 238 -9.84 12.04 -7.91
N LYS A 239 -8.90 12.70 -8.58
CA LYS A 239 -7.77 13.42 -7.94
C LYS A 239 -8.26 14.53 -7.01
N ALA A 240 -9.21 15.34 -7.46
CA ALA A 240 -9.77 16.41 -6.66
C ALA A 240 -10.44 15.87 -5.39
N TRP A 241 -11.25 14.81 -5.53
CA TRP A 241 -11.87 14.13 -4.41
C TRP A 241 -10.82 13.51 -3.47
N LEU A 242 -9.83 12.80 -4.01
CA LEU A 242 -8.79 12.12 -3.23
C LEU A 242 -7.97 13.13 -2.41
N ALA A 243 -7.60 14.27 -3.01
CA ALA A 243 -6.88 15.33 -2.32
C ALA A 243 -7.69 15.97 -1.17
N ALA A 244 -9.01 16.09 -1.34
CA ALA A 244 -9.89 16.57 -0.27
C ALA A 244 -9.95 15.57 0.89
N VAL A 245 -10.16 14.28 0.57
CA VAL A 245 -10.25 13.20 1.56
C VAL A 245 -8.91 12.96 2.28
N ALA A 246 -7.78 13.14 1.59
CA ALA A 246 -6.45 13.00 2.18
C ALA A 246 -6.17 14.12 3.21
N ARG A 247 -6.65 15.35 2.97
CA ARG A 247 -6.54 16.46 3.93
C ARG A 247 -7.42 16.26 5.18
N ASP A 248 -8.59 15.64 5.00
CA ASP A 248 -9.51 15.34 6.10
C ASP A 248 -9.06 14.09 6.91
N ALA A 249 -8.03 13.36 6.46
CA ALA A 249 -7.52 12.20 7.20
C ALA A 249 -6.95 12.68 8.54
N PRO A 250 -7.32 12.06 9.67
CA PRO A 250 -6.75 12.42 10.95
C PRO A 250 -5.23 12.25 10.85
N GLY A 251 -4.52 13.32 11.16
CA GLY A 251 -3.07 13.29 11.33
C GLY A 251 -2.66 12.21 12.34
N ALA A 252 -1.35 11.97 12.48
CA ALA A 252 -0.80 10.95 13.36
C ALA A 252 -1.60 10.83 14.67
N VAL A 253 -1.83 9.57 15.09
CA VAL A 253 -2.50 9.27 16.37
C VAL A 253 -1.93 10.17 17.46
N GLN A 254 -2.73 11.09 17.99
CA GLN A 254 -2.34 11.84 19.17
C GLN A 254 -2.16 10.83 20.29
N VAL A 255 -0.92 10.52 20.61
CA VAL A 255 -0.60 9.75 21.82
C VAL A 255 -1.04 10.62 22.99
N PRO A 256 -1.96 10.17 23.86
CA PRO A 256 -2.41 10.97 24.99
C PRO A 256 -1.20 11.37 25.83
N PRO A 257 -1.09 12.65 26.24
CA PRO A 257 -0.03 13.10 27.13
C PRO A 257 -0.27 12.44 28.49
N GLY A 258 0.59 11.49 28.87
CA GLY A 258 0.50 10.84 30.18
C GLY A 258 1.11 9.44 30.31
N ALA A 259 1.83 8.93 29.31
CA ALA A 259 2.57 7.67 29.40
C ALA A 259 4.10 7.95 29.33
N VAL A 260 4.60 8.69 30.31
CA VAL A 260 6.06 8.82 30.57
C VAL A 260 6.39 8.05 31.84
#